data_0ab9448b0419d54a47f2c4d8b2a3626a
#
_entry.id   0ab9448b0419d54a47f2c4d8b2a3626a
#
_cell.length_a   1.000
_cell.length_b   1.000
_cell.length_c   1.000
_cell.angle_alpha   90.00
_cell.angle_beta   90.00
_cell.angle_gamma   90.00
#
_symmetry.space_group_name_H-M   'P 1'
#
loop_
_entity.id
_entity.type
_entity.pdbx_description
1 polymer ?
#
loop_
_entity_poly.entity_id
_entity_poly.type
_entity_poly.pdbx_seq_one_letter_code
_entity_poly.pdbx_strand_id
1 'polypeptide(L)'
;MNWIDPSQKEFGVEGKLGNFITKMQEHPRMRKLLSWILFLTIPYFLLYTMDVLGRRDAAAELQPQVASIYEIDTQEPLDRKLSVIWRTPKRYHLMKEFSSYRNRAEILQYYDTVLQENGWKYESVNDFYEYDTHILISQDYSWIKNGCRFIVTFYWDEHGTIETVDENGKLIYLIFVAPTWQPIKYPSIQ
;
A
#
# COMPACT_ATOMS: atom_id res chain seq x y z
N MET A 1 55.76 -13.53 -25.81
CA MET A 1 54.37 -13.74 -25.26
C MET A 1 54.44 -13.44 -23.78
N ASN A 2 54.10 -12.20 -23.40
CA ASN A 2 54.16 -11.77 -22.00
C ASN A 2 52.82 -12.15 -21.33
N TRP A 3 52.91 -13.06 -20.39
CA TRP A 3 51.78 -13.41 -19.52
C TRP A 3 51.59 -12.27 -18.53
N ILE A 4 50.44 -11.56 -18.62
CA ILE A 4 50.00 -10.59 -17.63
C ILE A 4 49.34 -11.40 -16.52
N ASP A 5 49.93 -11.36 -15.33
CA ASP A 5 49.42 -11.99 -14.12
C ASP A 5 48.07 -11.36 -13.73
N PRO A 6 46.97 -12.13 -13.69
CA PRO A 6 45.63 -11.60 -13.37
C PRO A 6 45.48 -11.12 -11.92
N SER A 7 46.40 -11.48 -11.02
CA SER A 7 46.36 -11.09 -9.60
C SER A 7 46.67 -9.60 -9.35
N GLN A 8 47.24 -8.88 -10.33
CA GLN A 8 47.60 -7.47 -10.15
C GLN A 8 46.46 -6.48 -10.42
N LYS A 9 45.31 -6.93 -10.93
CA LYS A 9 44.18 -6.03 -11.22
C LYS A 9 43.21 -5.76 -10.04
N GLU A 10 43.20 -6.58 -9.02
CA GLU A 10 42.27 -6.41 -7.88
C GLU A 10 42.75 -5.40 -6.81
N PHE A 11 44.05 -5.10 -6.76
CA PHE A 11 44.62 -4.21 -5.74
C PHE A 11 44.33 -2.70 -5.94
N GLY A 12 43.78 -2.28 -7.08
CA GLY A 12 43.62 -0.87 -7.41
C GLY A 12 42.48 -0.17 -6.71
N VAL A 13 41.40 -0.90 -6.36
CA VAL A 13 40.19 -0.32 -5.77
C VAL A 13 40.29 -0.29 -4.24
N GLU A 14 40.81 -1.34 -3.63
CA GLU A 14 41.04 -1.40 -2.18
C GLU A 14 42.02 -0.37 -1.70
N GLY A 15 43.11 -0.15 -2.46
CA GLY A 15 44.13 0.87 -2.14
C GLY A 15 43.58 2.30 -2.19
N LYS A 16 42.69 2.60 -3.13
CA LYS A 16 42.06 3.94 -3.23
C LYS A 16 41.03 4.18 -2.11
N LEU A 17 40.26 3.16 -1.75
CA LEU A 17 39.29 3.24 -0.64
C LEU A 17 40.06 3.36 0.71
N GLY A 18 41.10 2.58 0.92
CA GLY A 18 41.95 2.65 2.11
C GLY A 18 42.59 4.04 2.29
N ASN A 19 43.17 4.58 1.24
CA ASN A 19 43.77 5.93 1.26
C ASN A 19 42.72 7.03 1.46
N PHE A 20 41.51 6.86 0.95
CA PHE A 20 40.40 7.80 1.17
C PHE A 20 39.93 7.78 2.64
N ILE A 21 39.78 6.60 3.23
CA ILE A 21 39.42 6.42 4.64
C ILE A 21 40.50 7.00 5.56
N THR A 22 41.77 6.76 5.27
CA THR A 22 42.87 7.29 6.07
C THR A 22 42.95 8.81 6.01
N LYS A 23 42.81 9.42 4.82
CA LYS A 23 42.70 10.90 4.67
C LYS A 23 41.50 11.48 5.38
N MET A 24 40.35 10.79 5.39
CA MET A 24 39.19 11.21 6.14
C MET A 24 39.37 11.18 7.67
N GLN A 25 40.19 10.23 8.17
CA GLN A 25 40.48 10.12 9.59
C GLN A 25 41.39 11.24 10.11
N GLU A 26 42.27 11.80 9.23
CA GLU A 26 43.16 12.89 9.57
C GLU A 26 42.47 14.25 9.70
N HIS A 27 41.26 14.42 9.13
CA HIS A 27 40.54 15.69 9.17
C HIS A 27 39.37 15.66 10.15
N PRO A 28 39.45 16.28 11.32
CA PRO A 28 38.41 16.23 12.35
C PRO A 28 37.04 16.80 11.90
N ARG A 29 37.05 17.74 10.97
CA ARG A 29 35.83 18.28 10.37
C ARG A 29 35.13 17.28 9.44
N MET A 30 35.91 16.53 8.63
CA MET A 30 35.36 15.50 7.75
C MET A 30 34.83 14.31 8.54
N ARG A 31 35.49 13.95 9.64
CA ARG A 31 35.01 12.90 10.57
C ARG A 31 33.66 13.22 11.19
N LYS A 32 33.45 14.49 11.61
CA LYS A 32 32.16 14.97 12.10
C LYS A 32 31.09 14.95 11.02
N LEU A 33 31.41 15.43 9.82
CA LEU A 33 30.49 15.40 8.67
C LEU A 33 30.04 13.97 8.33
N LEU A 34 30.99 13.04 8.24
CA LEU A 34 30.69 11.64 7.97
C LEU A 34 29.84 10.99 9.06
N SER A 35 30.11 11.31 10.33
CA SER A 35 29.31 10.85 11.46
C SER A 35 27.86 11.35 11.36
N TRP A 36 27.66 12.61 10.97
CA TRP A 36 26.31 13.15 10.74
C TRP A 36 25.60 12.50 9.55
N ILE A 37 26.32 12.28 8.45
CA ILE A 37 25.77 11.58 7.28
C ILE A 37 25.33 10.16 7.67
N LEU A 38 26.19 9.40 8.36
CA LEU A 38 25.86 8.07 8.82
C LEU A 38 24.71 8.07 9.83
N PHE A 39 24.69 9.03 10.73
CA PHE A 39 23.60 9.18 11.72
C PHE A 39 22.25 9.43 11.08
N LEU A 40 22.20 10.15 9.96
CA LEU A 40 20.97 10.43 9.22
C LEU A 40 20.62 9.31 8.22
N THR A 41 21.60 8.71 7.56
CA THR A 41 21.33 7.73 6.48
C THR A 41 21.00 6.34 7.02
N ILE A 42 21.63 5.91 8.13
CA ILE A 42 21.38 4.58 8.70
C ILE A 42 19.91 4.41 9.16
N PRO A 43 19.33 5.33 9.97
CA PRO A 43 17.92 5.24 10.35
C PRO A 43 16.98 5.28 9.14
N TYR A 44 17.27 6.13 8.15
CA TYR A 44 16.47 6.20 6.93
C TYR A 44 16.50 4.86 6.16
N PHE A 45 17.70 4.28 6.00
CA PHE A 45 17.84 2.98 5.33
C PHE A 45 17.15 1.85 6.09
N LEU A 46 17.22 1.85 7.42
CA LEU A 46 16.51 0.88 8.26
C LEU A 46 14.98 1.03 8.13
N LEU A 47 14.46 2.25 8.17
CA LEU A 47 13.03 2.50 7.98
C LEU A 47 12.57 2.08 6.58
N TYR A 48 13.36 2.39 5.56
CA TYR A 48 13.08 1.98 4.18
C TYR A 48 13.06 0.45 4.02
N THR A 49 14.06 -0.24 4.56
CA THR A 49 14.10 -1.72 4.51
C THR A 49 12.95 -2.36 5.27
N MET A 50 12.57 -1.82 6.43
CA MET A 50 11.41 -2.30 7.18
C MET A 50 10.10 -2.07 6.42
N ASP A 51 9.95 -0.95 5.72
CA ASP A 51 8.78 -0.69 4.88
C ASP A 51 8.71 -1.66 3.70
N VAL A 52 9.84 -1.88 2.99
CA VAL A 52 9.90 -2.82 1.86
C VAL A 52 9.58 -4.26 2.29
N LEU A 53 10.16 -4.72 3.40
CA LEU A 53 9.89 -6.05 3.93
C LEU A 53 8.43 -6.19 4.38
N GLY A 54 7.90 -5.19 5.12
CA GLY A 54 6.51 -5.20 5.56
C GLY A 54 5.50 -5.22 4.41
N ARG A 55 5.78 -4.48 3.31
CA ARG A 55 4.95 -4.52 2.09
C ARG A 55 4.99 -5.90 1.43
N ARG A 56 6.16 -6.53 1.37
CA ARG A 56 6.32 -7.86 0.79
C ARG A 56 5.56 -8.91 1.59
N ASP A 57 5.66 -8.88 2.90
CA ASP A 57 4.97 -9.82 3.79
C ASP A 57 3.45 -9.62 3.70
N ALA A 58 2.97 -8.38 3.72
CA ALA A 58 1.55 -8.08 3.55
C ALA A 58 1.01 -8.50 2.18
N ALA A 59 1.79 -8.30 1.11
CA ALA A 59 1.41 -8.79 -0.22
C ALA A 59 1.29 -10.31 -0.24
N ALA A 60 2.27 -11.03 0.34
CA ALA A 60 2.25 -12.48 0.42
C ALA A 60 1.06 -13.03 1.23
N GLU A 61 0.58 -12.30 2.24
CA GLU A 61 -0.57 -12.68 3.05
C GLU A 61 -1.90 -12.36 2.36
N LEU A 62 -2.04 -11.15 1.80
CA LEU A 62 -3.34 -10.62 1.35
C LEU A 62 -3.64 -10.93 -0.13
N GLN A 63 -2.63 -10.88 -1.02
CA GLN A 63 -2.85 -11.10 -2.45
C GLN A 63 -3.48 -12.46 -2.77
N PRO A 64 -3.08 -13.58 -2.16
CA PRO A 64 -3.72 -14.87 -2.41
C PRO A 64 -5.21 -14.92 -2.05
N GLN A 65 -5.66 -14.08 -1.11
CA GLN A 65 -7.07 -14.03 -0.71
C GLN A 65 -7.96 -13.44 -1.81
N VAL A 66 -7.41 -12.62 -2.70
CA VAL A 66 -8.13 -11.94 -3.78
C VAL A 66 -7.72 -12.40 -5.18
N ALA A 67 -6.85 -13.40 -5.31
CA ALA A 67 -6.33 -13.88 -6.59
C ALA A 67 -7.40 -14.40 -7.56
N SER A 68 -8.54 -14.88 -7.04
CA SER A 68 -9.69 -15.35 -7.83
C SER A 68 -10.76 -14.30 -8.05
N ILE A 69 -10.55 -13.07 -7.58
CA ILE A 69 -11.48 -11.96 -7.71
C ILE A 69 -10.99 -11.03 -8.82
N TYR A 70 -11.89 -10.60 -9.68
CA TYR A 70 -11.58 -9.79 -10.85
C TYR A 70 -12.25 -8.42 -10.73
N GLU A 71 -11.67 -7.43 -11.41
CA GLU A 71 -12.31 -6.13 -11.58
C GLU A 71 -13.52 -6.25 -12.51
N ILE A 72 -14.61 -5.57 -12.18
CA ILE A 72 -15.90 -5.71 -12.89
C ILE A 72 -15.83 -5.31 -14.37
N ASP A 73 -15.11 -4.25 -14.73
CA ASP A 73 -15.12 -3.72 -16.10
C ASP A 73 -14.02 -4.30 -16.99
N THR A 74 -12.86 -4.63 -16.43
CA THR A 74 -11.70 -5.09 -17.21
C THR A 74 -11.46 -6.58 -17.12
N GLN A 75 -12.08 -7.26 -16.17
CA GLN A 75 -11.85 -8.67 -15.87
C GLN A 75 -10.36 -8.98 -15.57
N GLU A 76 -9.61 -8.00 -15.09
CA GLU A 76 -8.23 -8.20 -14.63
C GLU A 76 -8.20 -8.65 -13.17
N PRO A 77 -7.30 -9.58 -12.80
CA PRO A 77 -7.20 -10.07 -11.42
C PRO A 77 -6.88 -8.92 -10.44
N LEU A 78 -7.63 -8.85 -9.32
CA LEU A 78 -7.45 -7.79 -8.32
C LEU A 78 -6.11 -7.88 -7.58
N ASP A 79 -5.54 -9.05 -7.42
CA ASP A 79 -4.23 -9.25 -6.77
C ASP A 79 -3.09 -8.49 -7.47
N ARG A 80 -3.20 -8.27 -8.78
CA ARG A 80 -2.23 -7.51 -9.58
C ARG A 80 -2.54 -6.01 -9.61
N LYS A 81 -3.79 -5.64 -9.39
CA LYS A 81 -4.25 -4.25 -9.46
C LYS A 81 -4.13 -3.52 -8.14
N LEU A 82 -4.35 -4.21 -7.03
CA LEU A 82 -4.30 -3.64 -5.70
C LEU A 82 -2.86 -3.37 -5.26
N SER A 83 -2.60 -2.17 -4.76
CA SER A 83 -1.29 -1.77 -4.25
C SER A 83 -1.22 -1.96 -2.73
N VAL A 84 -0.06 -2.42 -2.24
CA VAL A 84 0.19 -2.46 -0.80
C VAL A 84 0.48 -1.05 -0.30
N ILE A 85 -0.35 -0.57 0.61
CA ILE A 85 -0.22 0.76 1.21
C ILE A 85 0.04 0.61 2.71
N TRP A 86 0.98 1.41 3.21
CA TRP A 86 1.22 1.52 4.64
C TRP A 86 0.26 2.56 5.25
N ARG A 87 -0.44 2.15 6.30
CA ARG A 87 -1.28 3.05 7.09
C ARG A 87 -0.83 3.00 8.55
N THR A 88 -0.70 4.14 9.19
CA THR A 88 -0.27 4.24 10.59
C THR A 88 -1.29 3.62 11.57
N PRO A 89 -0.82 3.00 12.66
CA PRO A 89 0.53 2.58 12.97
C PRO A 89 0.82 1.13 12.51
N LYS A 90 1.83 0.95 11.65
CA LYS A 90 2.41 -0.33 11.24
C LYS A 90 1.46 -1.37 10.62
N ARG A 91 0.51 -0.95 9.77
CA ARG A 91 -0.45 -1.86 9.16
C ARG A 91 -0.47 -1.67 7.65
N TYR A 92 -0.16 -2.72 6.96
CA TYR A 92 -0.25 -2.78 5.50
C TYR A 92 -1.63 -3.32 5.10
N HIS A 93 -2.16 -2.83 4.00
CA HIS A 93 -3.39 -3.30 3.38
C HIS A 93 -3.24 -3.19 1.87
N LEU A 94 -4.05 -3.94 1.15
CA LEU A 94 -4.21 -3.75 -0.29
C LEU A 94 -5.30 -2.71 -0.52
N MET A 95 -5.04 -1.74 -1.40
CA MET A 95 -6.00 -0.71 -1.71
C MET A 95 -5.84 -0.21 -3.15
N LYS A 96 -6.94 0.10 -3.81
CA LYS A 96 -6.97 0.87 -5.04
C LYS A 96 -8.33 1.49 -5.27
N GLU A 97 -8.32 2.68 -5.85
CA GLU A 97 -9.49 3.35 -6.37
C GLU A 97 -9.80 2.88 -7.79
N PHE A 98 -11.06 2.67 -8.08
CA PHE A 98 -11.58 2.25 -9.36
C PHE A 98 -12.68 3.20 -9.80
N SER A 99 -12.95 3.25 -11.11
CA SER A 99 -14.09 3.98 -11.65
C SER A 99 -14.83 3.13 -12.68
N SER A 100 -16.17 3.20 -12.68
CA SER A 100 -17.04 2.38 -13.53
C SER A 100 -18.24 3.19 -14.05
N TYR A 101 -18.72 2.88 -15.27
CA TYR A 101 -20.00 3.37 -15.76
C TYR A 101 -21.21 2.65 -15.13
N ARG A 102 -20.97 1.59 -14.38
CA ARG A 102 -22.02 0.86 -13.68
C ARG A 102 -22.47 1.64 -12.44
N ASN A 103 -23.74 1.50 -12.09
CA ASN A 103 -24.23 2.07 -10.86
C ASN A 103 -23.79 1.26 -9.62
N ARG A 104 -23.94 1.83 -8.44
CA ARG A 104 -23.54 1.21 -7.17
C ARG A 104 -24.17 -0.17 -6.97
N ALA A 105 -25.45 -0.32 -7.29
CA ALA A 105 -26.16 -1.60 -7.10
C ALA A 105 -25.58 -2.71 -7.96
N GLU A 106 -25.20 -2.42 -9.21
CA GLU A 106 -24.56 -3.38 -10.12
C GLU A 106 -23.16 -3.77 -9.65
N ILE A 107 -22.39 -2.79 -9.16
CA ILE A 107 -21.04 -3.03 -8.60
C ILE A 107 -21.14 -3.92 -7.37
N LEU A 108 -22.04 -3.60 -6.44
CA LEU A 108 -22.27 -4.40 -5.23
C LEU A 108 -22.75 -5.80 -5.55
N GLN A 109 -23.71 -5.95 -6.46
CA GLN A 109 -24.21 -7.26 -6.87
C GLN A 109 -23.09 -8.13 -7.46
N TYR A 110 -22.23 -7.53 -8.28
CA TYR A 110 -21.09 -8.24 -8.86
C TYR A 110 -20.13 -8.72 -7.76
N TYR A 111 -19.66 -7.81 -6.89
CA TYR A 111 -18.72 -8.22 -5.84
C TYR A 111 -19.35 -9.15 -4.82
N ASP A 112 -20.60 -8.96 -4.44
CA ASP A 112 -21.28 -9.88 -3.54
C ASP A 112 -21.33 -11.29 -4.11
N THR A 113 -21.70 -11.44 -5.39
CA THR A 113 -21.74 -12.75 -6.08
C THR A 113 -20.34 -13.39 -6.13
N VAL A 114 -19.35 -12.67 -6.65
CA VAL A 114 -17.99 -13.21 -6.83
C VAL A 114 -17.33 -13.50 -5.48
N LEU A 115 -17.54 -12.67 -4.48
CA LEU A 115 -17.00 -12.89 -3.14
C LEU A 115 -17.62 -14.11 -2.47
N GLN A 116 -18.94 -14.28 -2.54
CA GLN A 116 -19.62 -15.45 -1.98
C GLN A 116 -19.19 -16.77 -2.67
N GLU A 117 -19.07 -16.78 -3.99
CA GLU A 117 -18.54 -17.92 -4.75
C GLU A 117 -17.10 -18.29 -4.32
N ASN A 118 -16.32 -17.31 -3.89
CA ASN A 118 -14.97 -17.49 -3.38
C ASN A 118 -14.91 -17.71 -1.87
N GLY A 119 -16.04 -17.94 -1.21
CA GLY A 119 -16.13 -18.28 0.21
C GLY A 119 -16.01 -17.12 1.18
N TRP A 120 -16.16 -15.87 0.71
CA TRP A 120 -16.31 -14.69 1.56
C TRP A 120 -17.74 -14.62 2.10
N LYS A 121 -17.90 -14.12 3.30
CA LYS A 121 -19.21 -13.93 3.94
C LYS A 121 -19.46 -12.45 4.13
N TYR A 122 -20.62 -11.99 3.72
CA TYR A 122 -21.05 -10.63 4.00
C TYR A 122 -21.05 -10.37 5.52
N GLU A 123 -20.53 -9.23 5.93
CA GLU A 123 -20.39 -8.85 7.33
C GLU A 123 -21.34 -7.69 7.68
N SER A 124 -21.18 -6.54 7.02
CA SER A 124 -21.92 -5.33 7.37
C SER A 124 -21.87 -4.27 6.27
N VAL A 125 -22.76 -3.30 6.40
CA VAL A 125 -22.63 -1.97 5.80
C VAL A 125 -22.43 -0.95 6.92
N ASN A 126 -21.53 0.01 6.71
CA ASN A 126 -21.26 1.08 7.66
C ASN A 126 -21.30 2.43 6.93
N ASP A 127 -22.10 3.34 7.45
CA ASP A 127 -22.23 4.70 6.95
C ASP A 127 -21.31 5.62 7.75
N PHE A 128 -20.57 6.48 7.06
CA PHE A 128 -19.70 7.47 7.66
C PHE A 128 -20.23 8.86 7.36
N TYR A 129 -20.45 9.61 8.41
CA TYR A 129 -20.98 10.96 8.37
C TYR A 129 -19.92 11.96 8.81
N GLU A 130 -19.94 13.12 8.21
CA GLU A 130 -19.18 14.25 8.70
C GLU A 130 -19.62 14.62 10.12
N TYR A 131 -18.65 14.87 10.99
CA TYR A 131 -18.93 15.02 12.43
C TYR A 131 -19.86 16.20 12.75
N ASP A 132 -19.65 17.35 12.11
CA ASP A 132 -20.36 18.58 12.43
C ASP A 132 -21.69 18.73 11.67
N THR A 133 -21.76 18.26 10.44
CA THR A 133 -22.90 18.46 9.52
C THR A 133 -23.83 17.26 9.43
N HIS A 134 -23.40 16.08 9.90
CA HIS A 134 -24.09 14.81 9.70
C HIS A 134 -24.34 14.47 8.22
N ILE A 135 -23.55 15.02 7.32
CA ILE A 135 -23.61 14.71 5.90
C ILE A 135 -22.93 13.34 5.65
N LEU A 136 -23.56 12.46 4.87
CA LEU A 136 -23.00 11.17 4.47
C LEU A 136 -21.80 11.40 3.55
N ILE A 137 -20.60 10.97 3.97
CA ILE A 137 -19.37 11.10 3.20
C ILE A 137 -18.94 9.81 2.52
N SER A 138 -19.16 8.67 3.18
CA SER A 138 -18.85 7.36 2.58
C SER A 138 -19.68 6.25 3.16
N GLN A 139 -19.80 5.16 2.40
CA GLN A 139 -20.46 3.94 2.81
C GLN A 139 -19.58 2.74 2.46
N ASP A 140 -19.31 1.90 3.46
CA ASP A 140 -18.49 0.72 3.36
C ASP A 140 -19.33 -0.54 3.40
N TYR A 141 -19.18 -1.38 2.38
CA TYR A 141 -19.73 -2.73 2.34
C TYR A 141 -18.60 -3.72 2.60
N SER A 142 -18.74 -4.59 3.59
CA SER A 142 -17.68 -5.48 4.03
C SER A 142 -18.02 -6.96 3.98
N TRP A 143 -17.03 -7.77 3.60
CA TRP A 143 -17.05 -9.23 3.61
C TRP A 143 -15.82 -9.76 4.35
N ILE A 144 -15.96 -10.91 4.99
CA ILE A 144 -14.87 -11.55 5.75
C ILE A 144 -14.57 -12.96 5.24
N LYS A 145 -13.28 -13.31 5.22
CA LYS A 145 -12.77 -14.66 4.90
C LYS A 145 -11.38 -14.85 5.51
N ASN A 146 -11.13 -15.99 6.17
CA ASN A 146 -9.81 -16.40 6.67
C ASN A 146 -9.07 -15.31 7.46
N GLY A 147 -9.78 -14.55 8.30
CA GLY A 147 -9.17 -13.47 9.08
C GLY A 147 -8.85 -12.21 8.27
N CYS A 148 -9.32 -12.12 7.02
CA CYS A 148 -9.24 -10.93 6.18
C CYS A 148 -10.61 -10.31 5.99
N ARG A 149 -10.64 -8.98 5.78
CA ARG A 149 -11.82 -8.20 5.43
C ARG A 149 -11.60 -7.60 4.05
N PHE A 150 -12.58 -7.76 3.18
CA PHE A 150 -12.71 -7.10 1.88
C PHE A 150 -13.76 -6.02 2.01
N ILE A 151 -13.47 -4.81 1.55
CA ILE A 151 -14.37 -3.66 1.66
C ILE A 151 -14.49 -2.99 0.30
N VAL A 152 -15.71 -2.65 -0.06
CA VAL A 152 -16.03 -1.75 -1.17
C VAL A 152 -16.60 -0.48 -0.57
N THR A 153 -15.92 0.65 -0.81
CA THR A 153 -16.30 1.97 -0.30
C THR A 153 -16.79 2.84 -1.43
N PHE A 154 -17.94 3.47 -1.25
CA PHE A 154 -18.46 4.52 -2.12
C PHE A 154 -18.39 5.86 -1.38
N TYR A 155 -18.18 6.93 -2.14
CA TYR A 155 -18.10 8.29 -1.62
C TYR A 155 -19.26 9.14 -2.11
N TRP A 156 -19.59 10.15 -1.35
CA TRP A 156 -20.59 11.16 -1.68
C TRP A 156 -19.92 12.52 -1.84
N ASP A 157 -20.61 13.41 -2.52
CA ASP A 157 -20.23 14.81 -2.65
C ASP A 157 -20.25 15.53 -1.28
N GLU A 158 -19.77 16.76 -1.25
CA GLU A 158 -19.76 17.61 -0.05
C GLU A 158 -21.13 17.87 0.58
N HIS A 159 -22.20 17.56 -0.14
CA HIS A 159 -23.59 17.69 0.34
C HIS A 159 -24.22 16.35 0.73
N GLY A 160 -23.54 15.23 0.53
CA GLY A 160 -24.06 13.89 0.82
C GLY A 160 -25.25 13.44 -0.03
N THR A 161 -25.42 14.07 -1.19
CA THR A 161 -26.60 13.86 -2.04
C THR A 161 -26.31 13.09 -3.32
N ILE A 162 -25.10 13.20 -3.85
CA ILE A 162 -24.70 12.61 -5.12
C ILE A 162 -23.45 11.76 -4.89
N GLU A 163 -23.45 10.55 -5.45
CA GLU A 163 -22.26 9.69 -5.46
C GLU A 163 -21.13 10.34 -6.26
N THR A 164 -19.91 10.24 -5.75
CA THR A 164 -18.75 10.86 -6.39
C THR A 164 -18.43 10.17 -7.71
N VAL A 165 -18.32 10.98 -8.77
CA VAL A 165 -17.95 10.52 -10.11
C VAL A 165 -16.67 11.21 -10.60
N ASP A 166 -15.95 10.55 -11.51
CA ASP A 166 -14.80 11.13 -12.18
C ASP A 166 -15.22 12.17 -13.25
N GLU A 167 -14.24 12.80 -13.91
CA GLU A 167 -14.45 13.78 -14.98
C GLU A 167 -15.22 13.23 -16.19
N ASN A 168 -15.29 11.90 -16.34
CA ASN A 168 -16.01 11.21 -17.43
C ASN A 168 -17.40 10.72 -16.99
N GLY A 169 -17.84 11.04 -15.76
CA GLY A 169 -19.12 10.61 -15.19
C GLY A 169 -19.14 9.15 -14.73
N LYS A 170 -17.97 8.52 -14.51
CA LYS A 170 -17.87 7.18 -13.93
C LYS A 170 -17.93 7.25 -12.42
N LEU A 171 -18.73 6.38 -11.81
CA LEU A 171 -18.79 6.23 -10.35
C LEU A 171 -17.42 5.80 -9.81
N ILE A 172 -16.90 6.57 -8.84
CA ILE A 172 -15.65 6.25 -8.15
C ILE A 172 -15.95 5.37 -6.95
N TYR A 173 -15.20 4.28 -6.80
CA TYR A 173 -15.25 3.41 -5.63
C TYR A 173 -13.87 2.90 -5.26
N LEU A 174 -13.70 2.58 -3.97
CA LEU A 174 -12.44 2.07 -3.41
C LEU A 174 -12.60 0.59 -3.07
N ILE A 175 -11.62 -0.23 -3.42
CA ILE A 175 -11.47 -1.58 -2.89
C ILE A 175 -10.34 -1.57 -1.87
N PHE A 176 -10.63 -2.14 -0.71
CA PHE A 176 -9.71 -2.23 0.41
C PHE A 176 -9.71 -3.66 0.96
N VAL A 177 -8.51 -4.24 1.19
CA VAL A 177 -8.38 -5.57 1.79
C VAL A 177 -7.37 -5.51 2.94
N ALA A 178 -7.80 -5.94 4.12
CA ALA A 178 -6.98 -5.90 5.33
C ALA A 178 -7.26 -7.09 6.24
N PRO A 179 -6.32 -7.44 7.16
CA PRO A 179 -6.59 -8.40 8.21
C PRO A 179 -7.71 -7.92 9.17
N THR A 180 -8.61 -8.82 9.59
CA THR A 180 -9.78 -8.51 10.45
C THR A 180 -9.41 -8.10 11.87
N TRP A 181 -8.26 -8.53 12.38
CA TRP A 181 -7.77 -8.14 13.72
C TRP A 181 -7.40 -6.67 13.82
N GLN A 182 -7.40 -5.96 12.69
CA GLN A 182 -7.20 -4.52 12.63
C GLN A 182 -8.55 -3.83 12.76
N PRO A 183 -8.87 -3.16 13.88
CA PRO A 183 -10.00 -2.25 13.91
C PRO A 183 -9.74 -1.15 12.87
N ILE A 184 -10.63 -1.02 11.91
CA ILE A 184 -10.60 0.08 10.96
C ILE A 184 -11.02 1.32 11.76
N LYS A 185 -10.04 1.97 12.40
CA LYS A 185 -10.25 3.32 12.91
C LYS A 185 -10.06 4.24 11.72
N TYR A 186 -11.15 4.69 11.15
CA TYR A 186 -11.11 5.82 10.23
C TYR A 186 -10.49 7.00 11.00
N PRO A 187 -9.58 7.76 10.38
CA PRO A 187 -9.15 9.00 10.98
C PRO A 187 -10.40 9.87 11.13
N SER A 188 -10.72 10.23 12.37
CA SER A 188 -11.58 11.38 12.59
C SER A 188 -10.94 12.52 11.81
N ILE A 189 -11.60 12.98 10.76
CA ILE A 189 -11.22 14.18 10.04
C ILE A 189 -11.36 15.28 11.09
N GLN A 190 -10.21 15.77 11.59
CA GLN A 190 -10.11 16.94 12.44
C GLN A 190 -10.01 18.17 11.56
#